data_ea0fbac68cb8ac2755b446672c37c85f
#
_entry.id   ea0fbac68cb8ac2755b446672c37c85f
#
_cell.length_a   1.000
_cell.length_b   1.000
_cell.length_c   1.000
_cell.angle_alpha   90.00
_cell.angle_beta   90.00
_cell.angle_gamma   90.00
#
_symmetry.space_group_name_H-M   'P 1'
#
loop_
_entity.id
_entity.type
_entity.pdbx_description
1 polymer ?
#
loop_
_entity_poly.entity_id
_entity_poly.type
_entity_poly.pdbx_seq_one_letter_code
_entity_poly.pdbx_strand_id
1 'polypeptide(L)'
;MKLFETRTGRCGEWANAFTAICIALGFEARRVLDWTDHVWTEVYIEEWGRWAHADPCENILDKPLTYEMGWGKQLTYVIASSNKEIIDVTRRYVVDPLLNKMRRKEVNEKWLSINLKNRREKLWDMQEEEDKKILFERFCREQEELTG
;
A
#
# COMPACT_ATOMS: atom_id res chain seq x y z
N MET A 1 6.17 -22.87 2.03
CA MET A 1 6.79 -21.61 2.46
C MET A 1 7.21 -21.77 3.91
N LYS A 2 8.52 -21.69 4.19
CA LYS A 2 9.09 -21.99 5.53
C LYS A 2 8.49 -21.21 6.70
N LEU A 3 7.96 -20.00 6.46
CA LEU A 3 7.35 -19.17 7.51
C LEU A 3 6.21 -19.90 8.26
N PHE A 4 5.38 -20.67 7.55
CA PHE A 4 4.28 -21.43 8.19
C PHE A 4 4.77 -22.56 9.08
N GLU A 5 5.96 -23.10 8.81
CA GLU A 5 6.59 -24.15 9.60
C GLU A 5 7.35 -23.58 10.79
N THR A 6 8.20 -22.59 10.54
CA THR A 6 9.11 -22.01 11.55
C THR A 6 8.47 -20.93 12.41
N ARG A 7 7.43 -20.26 11.90
CA ARG A 7 6.79 -19.08 12.50
C ARG A 7 7.78 -17.97 12.85
N THR A 8 8.86 -17.88 12.06
CA THR A 8 9.94 -16.92 12.22
C THR A 8 10.26 -16.28 10.88
N GLY A 9 10.29 -14.97 10.84
CA GLY A 9 10.56 -14.20 9.62
C GLY A 9 10.66 -12.71 9.90
N ARG A 10 11.03 -11.95 8.88
CA ARG A 10 11.05 -10.49 8.91
C ARG A 10 9.72 -9.91 8.39
N CYS A 11 9.59 -8.59 8.40
CA CYS A 11 8.40 -7.89 7.93
C CYS A 11 7.97 -8.30 6.50
N GLY A 12 8.94 -8.47 5.60
CA GLY A 12 8.69 -8.89 4.21
C GLY A 12 8.04 -10.27 4.11
N GLU A 13 8.53 -11.27 4.85
CA GLU A 13 7.97 -12.61 4.87
C GLU A 13 6.57 -12.64 5.50
N TRP A 14 6.37 -11.92 6.59
CA TRP A 14 5.07 -11.81 7.25
C TRP A 14 4.05 -11.10 6.37
N ALA A 15 4.41 -9.97 5.76
CA ALA A 15 3.54 -9.24 4.84
C ALA A 15 3.16 -10.08 3.61
N ASN A 16 4.13 -10.79 3.00
CA ASN A 16 3.87 -11.67 1.87
C ASN A 16 2.91 -12.81 2.23
N ALA A 17 3.13 -13.46 3.39
CA ALA A 17 2.27 -14.54 3.86
C ALA A 17 0.85 -14.04 4.14
N PHE A 18 0.72 -12.93 4.84
CA PHE A 18 -0.57 -12.35 5.18
C PHE A 18 -1.34 -11.91 3.94
N THR A 19 -0.67 -11.21 3.01
CA THR A 19 -1.28 -10.80 1.74
C THR A 19 -1.79 -12.02 0.95
N ALA A 20 -0.98 -13.09 0.88
CA ALA A 20 -1.38 -14.32 0.19
C ALA A 20 -2.58 -15.00 0.86
N ILE A 21 -2.65 -15.02 2.20
CA ILE A 21 -3.79 -15.56 2.94
C ILE A 21 -5.06 -14.72 2.68
N CYS A 22 -4.95 -13.39 2.73
CA CYS A 22 -6.08 -12.50 2.43
C CYS A 22 -6.64 -12.77 1.03
N ILE A 23 -5.78 -12.88 0.02
CA ILE A 23 -6.18 -13.18 -1.36
C ILE A 23 -6.83 -14.57 -1.44
N ALA A 24 -6.26 -15.58 -0.79
CA ALA A 24 -6.80 -16.93 -0.77
C ALA A 24 -8.18 -17.02 -0.11
N LEU A 25 -8.48 -16.12 0.83
CA LEU A 25 -9.80 -15.98 1.48
C LEU A 25 -10.78 -15.12 0.68
N GLY A 26 -10.39 -14.63 -0.49
CA GLY A 26 -11.25 -13.83 -1.37
C GLY A 26 -11.21 -12.32 -1.14
N PHE A 27 -10.30 -11.82 -0.29
CA PHE A 27 -10.10 -10.39 -0.14
C PHE A 27 -9.22 -9.82 -1.24
N GLU A 28 -9.50 -8.60 -1.66
CA GLU A 28 -8.53 -7.81 -2.40
C GLU A 28 -7.47 -7.30 -1.42
N ALA A 29 -6.22 -7.66 -1.68
CA ALA A 29 -5.11 -7.27 -0.83
C ALA A 29 -3.89 -6.88 -1.66
N ARG A 30 -3.09 -5.97 -1.13
CA ARG A 30 -1.87 -5.48 -1.77
C ARG A 30 -0.74 -5.30 -0.78
N ARG A 31 0.48 -5.44 -1.27
CA ARG A 31 1.69 -5.23 -0.48
C ARG A 31 2.04 -3.75 -0.46
N VAL A 32 2.46 -3.26 0.70
CA VAL A 32 2.90 -1.87 0.89
C VAL A 32 4.37 -1.87 1.30
N LEU A 33 5.18 -1.14 0.55
CA LEU A 33 6.60 -0.95 0.78
C LEU A 33 6.85 0.48 1.27
N ASP A 34 7.38 0.60 2.45
CA ASP A 34 7.98 1.82 2.98
C ASP A 34 9.47 1.87 2.62
N TRP A 35 9.88 2.93 1.94
CA TRP A 35 11.25 3.11 1.48
C TRP A 35 12.26 3.25 2.64
N THR A 36 11.81 3.54 3.85
CA THR A 36 12.63 3.57 5.07
C THR A 36 12.68 2.22 5.80
N ASP A 37 12.54 1.13 5.05
CA ASP A 37 12.75 -0.25 5.47
C ASP A 37 11.65 -0.86 6.35
N HIS A 38 10.42 -0.87 5.83
CA HIS A 38 9.35 -1.71 6.39
C HIS A 38 8.36 -2.15 5.30
N VAL A 39 7.65 -3.24 5.54
CA VAL A 39 6.67 -3.81 4.61
C VAL A 39 5.45 -4.29 5.39
N TRP A 40 4.27 -3.96 4.89
CA TRP A 40 2.99 -4.42 5.43
C TRP A 40 1.97 -4.69 4.32
N THR A 41 0.73 -4.84 4.68
CA THR A 41 -0.37 -5.16 3.77
C THR A 41 -1.46 -4.08 3.85
N GLU A 42 -2.12 -3.83 2.75
CA GLU A 42 -3.43 -3.18 2.73
C GLU A 42 -4.48 -4.17 2.21
N VAL A 43 -5.66 -4.14 2.83
CA VAL A 43 -6.81 -4.96 2.44
C VAL A 43 -7.97 -4.04 2.10
N TYR A 44 -8.61 -4.27 0.96
CA TYR A 44 -9.81 -3.52 0.60
C TYR A 44 -11.01 -4.04 1.39
N ILE A 45 -11.66 -3.17 2.13
CA ILE A 45 -12.84 -3.50 2.93
C ILE A 45 -14.06 -2.93 2.19
N GLU A 46 -14.87 -3.81 1.61
CA GLU A 46 -16.03 -3.42 0.80
C GLU A 46 -17.03 -2.56 1.60
N GLU A 47 -17.29 -2.94 2.85
CA GLU A 47 -18.21 -2.22 3.73
C GLU A 47 -17.73 -0.78 4.03
N TRP A 48 -16.42 -0.55 4.00
CA TRP A 48 -15.83 0.77 4.21
C TRP A 48 -15.60 1.53 2.90
N GLY A 49 -15.63 0.82 1.78
CA GLY A 49 -15.35 1.38 0.46
C GLY A 49 -13.92 1.90 0.28
N ARG A 50 -12.97 1.41 1.09
CA ARG A 50 -11.58 1.86 1.09
C ARG A 50 -10.57 0.79 1.47
N TRP A 51 -9.30 1.09 1.22
CA TRP A 51 -8.18 0.30 1.69
C TRP A 51 -7.94 0.51 3.18
N ALA A 52 -7.73 -0.58 3.91
CA ALA A 52 -7.37 -0.58 5.32
C ALA A 52 -5.92 -1.05 5.50
N HIS A 53 -5.17 -0.33 6.32
CA HIS A 53 -3.85 -0.73 6.76
C HIS A 53 -3.92 -2.01 7.60
N ALA A 54 -3.04 -2.97 7.31
CA ALA A 54 -2.93 -4.23 8.07
C ALA A 54 -1.46 -4.64 8.18
N ASP A 55 -0.91 -4.59 9.39
CA ASP A 55 0.47 -5.01 9.65
C ASP A 55 0.50 -6.30 10.49
N PRO A 56 0.84 -7.44 9.87
CA PRO A 56 0.90 -8.71 10.58
C PRO A 56 2.07 -8.81 11.56
N CYS A 57 3.14 -8.02 11.40
CA CYS A 57 4.24 -7.97 12.36
C CYS A 57 3.82 -7.34 13.68
N GLU A 58 2.98 -6.31 13.59
CA GLU A 58 2.53 -5.51 14.74
C GLU A 58 1.16 -5.96 15.27
N ASN A 59 0.51 -6.89 14.59
CA ASN A 59 -0.85 -7.34 14.91
C ASN A 59 -1.84 -6.18 15.02
N ILE A 60 -1.78 -5.25 14.05
CA ILE A 60 -2.64 -4.05 14.00
C ILE A 60 -3.41 -3.96 12.70
N LEU A 61 -4.61 -3.40 12.80
CA LEU A 61 -5.51 -3.11 11.68
C LEU A 61 -5.96 -1.66 11.76
N ASP A 62 -5.97 -0.99 10.61
CA ASP A 62 -6.49 0.38 10.41
C ASP A 62 -5.86 1.44 11.33
N LYS A 63 -4.56 1.35 11.51
CA LYS A 63 -3.75 2.32 12.28
C LYS A 63 -2.56 2.81 11.45
N PRO A 64 -2.79 3.51 10.33
CA PRO A 64 -1.73 3.88 9.39
C PRO A 64 -0.67 4.81 9.97
N LEU A 65 -1.01 5.62 10.98
CA LEU A 65 -0.07 6.57 11.57
C LEU A 65 0.87 5.94 12.62
N THR A 66 0.78 4.62 12.87
CA THR A 66 1.62 3.90 13.85
C THR A 66 3.11 4.13 13.63
N TYR A 67 3.56 4.20 12.39
CA TYR A 67 4.99 4.31 12.07
C TYR A 67 5.58 5.68 12.41
N GLU A 68 4.90 6.76 12.08
CA GLU A 68 5.35 8.11 12.45
C GLU A 68 5.07 8.43 13.93
N MET A 69 3.85 8.13 14.41
CA MET A 69 3.46 8.47 15.78
C MET A 69 4.01 7.49 16.83
N GLY A 70 4.01 6.18 16.53
CA GLY A 70 4.41 5.16 17.48
C GLY A 70 5.92 4.88 17.47
N TRP A 71 6.54 4.83 16.28
CA TRP A 71 7.96 4.49 16.12
C TRP A 71 8.84 5.70 15.89
N GLY A 72 8.27 6.88 15.65
CA GLY A 72 9.01 8.08 15.31
C GLY A 72 9.70 8.01 13.95
N LYS A 73 9.23 7.14 13.05
CA LYS A 73 9.76 7.07 11.69
C LYS A 73 9.57 8.38 10.93
N GLN A 74 10.51 8.68 10.07
CA GLN A 74 10.44 9.80 9.13
C GLN A 74 10.20 9.27 7.73
N LEU A 75 8.97 8.90 7.43
CA LEU A 75 8.60 8.30 6.15
C LEU A 75 8.90 9.23 4.97
N THR A 76 9.34 8.63 3.86
CA THR A 76 9.58 9.32 2.60
C THR A 76 8.59 8.88 1.54
N TYR A 77 8.75 7.67 1.01
CA TYR A 77 7.88 7.10 -0.01
C TYR A 77 7.24 5.83 0.53
N VAL A 78 5.94 5.70 0.37
CA VAL A 78 5.17 4.50 0.71
C VAL A 78 4.36 4.09 -0.52
N ILE A 79 4.71 2.96 -1.10
CA ILE A 79 4.15 2.49 -2.37
C ILE A 79 3.38 1.19 -2.14
N ALA A 80 2.11 1.21 -2.49
CA ALA A 80 1.26 0.02 -2.50
C ALA A 80 1.27 -0.61 -3.90
N SER A 81 1.32 -1.94 -3.97
CA SER A 81 1.35 -2.67 -5.22
C SER A 81 0.71 -4.05 -5.14
N SER A 82 0.07 -4.45 -6.24
CA SER A 82 -0.47 -5.77 -6.48
C SER A 82 -0.25 -6.18 -7.95
N ASN A 83 -0.84 -7.28 -8.36
CA ASN A 83 -0.91 -7.65 -9.78
C ASN A 83 -1.88 -6.79 -10.61
N LYS A 84 -2.68 -5.94 -9.97
CA LYS A 84 -3.69 -5.10 -10.61
C LYS A 84 -3.34 -3.61 -10.60
N GLU A 85 -2.54 -3.16 -9.63
CA GLU A 85 -2.26 -1.72 -9.47
C GLU A 85 -0.93 -1.43 -8.78
N ILE A 86 -0.46 -0.21 -8.95
CA ILE A 86 0.64 0.38 -8.20
C ILE A 86 0.35 1.87 -7.96
N ILE A 87 0.51 2.32 -6.70
CA ILE A 87 0.11 3.66 -6.30
C ILE A 87 0.97 4.17 -5.14
N ASP A 88 1.26 5.46 -5.12
CA ASP A 88 1.86 6.16 -3.99
C ASP A 88 0.78 6.45 -2.94
N VAL A 89 0.87 5.79 -1.81
CA VAL A 89 -0.08 5.91 -0.68
C VAL A 89 0.53 6.63 0.52
N THR A 90 1.68 7.28 0.33
CA THR A 90 2.42 7.93 1.41
C THR A 90 1.53 8.83 2.26
N ARG A 91 0.59 9.54 1.64
CA ARG A 91 -0.30 10.49 2.31
C ARG A 91 -1.16 9.86 3.43
N ARG A 92 -1.52 8.58 3.29
CA ARG A 92 -2.25 7.83 4.33
C ARG A 92 -1.42 7.60 5.59
N TYR A 93 -0.10 7.52 5.46
CA TYR A 93 0.82 7.07 6.50
C TYR A 93 1.58 8.19 7.19
N VAL A 94 1.47 9.42 6.71
CA VAL A 94 2.20 10.58 7.26
C VAL A 94 1.28 11.51 8.04
N VAL A 95 1.79 11.98 9.17
CA VAL A 95 1.09 12.96 10.03
C VAL A 95 1.09 14.33 9.38
N ASP A 96 2.26 14.77 8.90
CA ASP A 96 2.45 16.09 8.28
C ASP A 96 2.94 15.94 6.83
N PRO A 97 2.06 16.21 5.85
CA PRO A 97 2.41 16.13 4.43
C PRO A 97 3.48 17.12 3.98
N LEU A 98 3.55 18.28 4.62
CA LEU A 98 4.56 19.30 4.26
C LEU A 98 5.94 18.84 4.70
N LEU A 99 6.07 18.32 5.91
CA LEU A 99 7.32 17.71 6.39
C LEU A 99 7.70 16.50 5.54
N ASN A 100 6.75 15.66 5.18
CA ASN A 100 7.02 14.52 4.29
C ASN A 100 7.57 15.01 2.93
N LYS A 101 6.95 16.00 2.32
CA LYS A 101 7.42 16.58 1.05
C LYS A 101 8.87 17.08 1.13
N MET A 102 9.28 17.63 2.26
CA MET A 102 10.66 18.09 2.48
C MET A 102 11.66 16.93 2.58
N ARG A 103 11.22 15.75 2.99
CA ARG A 103 12.05 14.53 3.11
C ARG A 103 12.22 13.81 1.76
N ARG A 104 11.26 13.96 0.84
CA ARG A 104 11.20 13.29 -0.47
C ARG A 104 12.17 13.94 -1.45
N LYS A 105 13.46 13.55 -1.38
CA LYS A 105 14.55 14.14 -2.20
C LYS A 105 15.29 13.14 -3.08
N GLU A 106 14.99 11.84 -2.94
CA GLU A 106 15.70 10.79 -3.63
C GLU A 106 15.25 10.62 -5.08
N VAL A 107 13.99 10.99 -5.36
CA VAL A 107 13.38 10.83 -6.68
C VAL A 107 12.69 12.13 -7.11
N ASN A 108 12.77 12.46 -8.39
CA ASN A 108 11.98 13.55 -8.94
C ASN A 108 10.48 13.20 -8.92
N GLU A 109 9.65 14.02 -8.25
CA GLU A 109 8.22 13.76 -8.04
C GLU A 109 7.43 13.61 -9.35
N LYS A 110 7.74 14.42 -10.35
CA LYS A 110 7.10 14.33 -11.68
C LYS A 110 7.46 13.01 -12.37
N TRP A 111 8.72 12.62 -12.30
CA TRP A 111 9.18 11.34 -12.83
C TRP A 111 8.47 10.17 -12.14
N LEU A 112 8.42 10.19 -10.81
CA LEU A 112 7.75 9.13 -10.01
C LEU A 112 6.27 9.03 -10.39
N SER A 113 5.55 10.15 -10.41
CA SER A 113 4.12 10.18 -10.74
C SER A 113 3.84 9.62 -12.14
N ILE A 114 4.63 10.01 -13.14
CA ILE A 114 4.49 9.51 -14.53
C ILE A 114 4.75 8.00 -14.59
N ASN A 115 5.81 7.52 -13.92
CA ASN A 115 6.16 6.10 -13.97
C ASN A 115 5.14 5.22 -13.24
N LEU A 116 4.63 5.65 -12.09
CA LEU A 116 3.56 4.95 -11.38
C LEU A 116 2.29 4.90 -12.23
N LYS A 117 1.91 6.02 -12.85
CA LYS A 117 0.77 6.08 -13.76
C LYS A 117 0.92 5.09 -14.93
N ASN A 118 2.04 5.17 -15.65
CA ASN A 118 2.29 4.29 -16.80
C ASN A 118 2.30 2.81 -16.40
N ARG A 119 2.86 2.48 -15.24
CA ARG A 119 2.87 1.11 -14.75
C ARG A 119 1.47 0.63 -14.37
N ARG A 120 0.68 1.46 -13.71
CA ARG A 120 -0.72 1.15 -13.35
C ARG A 120 -1.58 0.95 -14.59
N GLU A 121 -1.48 1.82 -15.58
CA GLU A 121 -2.21 1.69 -16.85
C GLU A 121 -1.89 0.36 -17.55
N LYS A 122 -0.62 -0.03 -17.60
CA LYS A 122 -0.23 -1.34 -18.13
C LYS A 122 -0.82 -2.53 -17.37
N LEU A 123 -0.91 -2.42 -16.04
CA LEU A 123 -1.54 -3.47 -15.22
C LEU A 123 -3.05 -3.53 -15.47
N TRP A 124 -3.71 -2.39 -15.65
CA TRP A 124 -5.12 -2.31 -15.98
C TRP A 124 -5.42 -2.85 -17.38
N ASP A 125 -4.56 -2.60 -18.35
CA ASP A 125 -4.72 -3.13 -19.71
C ASP A 125 -4.70 -4.67 -19.77
N MET A 126 -4.17 -5.31 -18.74
CA MET A 126 -4.15 -6.77 -18.59
C MET A 126 -5.43 -7.33 -17.93
N GLN A 127 -6.34 -6.46 -17.47
CA GLN A 127 -7.59 -6.87 -16.81
C GLN A 127 -8.76 -6.86 -17.79
N GLU A 128 -9.83 -7.58 -17.43
CA GLU A 128 -11.11 -7.51 -18.15
C GLU A 128 -11.75 -6.13 -18.00
N GLU A 129 -12.57 -5.73 -18.97
CA GLU A 129 -13.14 -4.37 -19.01
C GLU A 129 -14.00 -4.03 -17.77
N GLU A 130 -14.69 -5.01 -17.21
CA GLU A 130 -15.49 -4.83 -16.00
C GLU A 130 -14.58 -4.58 -14.78
N ASP A 131 -13.50 -5.33 -14.65
CA ASP A 131 -12.50 -5.14 -13.59
C ASP A 131 -11.81 -3.79 -13.72
N LYS A 132 -11.47 -3.34 -14.92
CA LYS A 132 -10.90 -2.01 -15.16
C LYS A 132 -11.77 -0.89 -14.62
N LYS A 133 -13.09 -0.99 -14.85
CA LYS A 133 -14.02 0.01 -14.35
C LYS A 133 -14.03 0.07 -12.82
N ILE A 134 -14.07 -1.07 -12.17
CA ILE A 134 -14.04 -1.17 -10.70
C ILE A 134 -12.71 -0.60 -10.16
N LEU A 135 -11.58 -0.95 -10.77
CA LEU A 135 -10.25 -0.45 -10.38
C LEU A 135 -10.15 1.06 -10.55
N PHE A 136 -10.69 1.61 -11.63
CA PHE A 136 -10.71 3.04 -11.87
C PHE A 136 -11.58 3.79 -10.83
N GLU A 137 -12.77 3.29 -10.52
CA GLU A 137 -13.65 3.88 -9.52
C GLU A 137 -13.00 3.85 -8.12
N ARG A 138 -12.36 2.73 -7.74
CA ARG A 138 -11.62 2.62 -6.48
C ARG A 138 -10.43 3.58 -6.44
N PHE A 139 -9.69 3.67 -7.54
CA PHE A 139 -8.58 4.61 -7.67
C PHE A 139 -9.02 6.06 -7.49
N CYS A 140 -10.10 6.50 -8.13
CA CYS A 140 -10.62 7.86 -7.98
C CYS A 140 -11.00 8.15 -6.53
N ARG A 141 -11.71 7.24 -5.88
CA ARG A 141 -12.06 7.34 -4.45
C ARG A 141 -10.84 7.44 -3.54
N GLU A 142 -9.83 6.61 -3.81
CA GLU A 142 -8.58 6.63 -3.05
C GLU A 142 -7.80 7.93 -3.26
N GLN A 143 -7.80 8.48 -4.47
CA GLN A 143 -7.17 9.79 -4.72
C GLN A 143 -7.87 10.92 -3.94
N GLU A 144 -9.19 10.90 -3.85
CA GLU A 144 -9.94 11.85 -3.02
C GLU A 144 -9.58 11.70 -1.54
N GLU A 145 -9.49 10.48 -1.01
CA GLU A 145 -9.05 10.20 0.36
C GLU A 145 -7.64 10.73 0.62
N LEU A 146 -6.70 10.48 -0.29
CA LEU A 146 -5.29 10.85 -0.13
C LEU A 146 -5.04 12.37 -0.29
N THR A 147 -5.91 13.10 -0.99
CA THR A 147 -5.78 14.54 -1.21
C THR A 147 -6.62 15.40 -0.28
N GLY A 148 -7.66 14.80 0.30
CA GLY A 148 -8.56 15.45 1.30
C GLY A 148 -7.91 15.68 2.62
#